data_ca0b217fbf096b3ea19fb88295eb5ff0
#
_entry.id   ca0b217fbf096b3ea19fb88295eb5ff0
#
_cell.length_a   1.000
_cell.length_b   1.000
_cell.length_c   1.000
_cell.angle_alpha   90.00
_cell.angle_beta   90.00
_cell.angle_gamma   90.00
#
_symmetry.space_group_name_H-M   'P 1'
#
loop_
_entity.id
_entity.type
_entity.pdbx_description
1 polymer ?
#
loop_
_entity_poly.entity_id
_entity_poly.type
_entity_poly.pdbx_seq_one_letter_code
_entity_poly.pdbx_strand_id
1 'polypeptide(L)'
;DANVVTVEKTMRTQHVHITVRQLPSPGPPVHSAGAVGRFTIASKVSQHRLAKNEPGILELVISGKGNLTQLTAPRLEWPSGIEAFEPVAADSLQLSASPMQGTRTFRYRFVSSTPGSYALPVFAFSFFDPDSNRYKTLSSAAGNVEVTREEKAIPSAGDQTVKRIEKPVNPATLYLSAIVLLVIAGVIYTWRSETRKAKKAAIPPPPPP
;
A
#
# COMPACT_ATOMS: atom_id res chain seq x y z
N ASP A 1 -37.87 -18.30 20.07
CA ASP A 1 -37.98 -17.52 18.83
C ASP A 1 -37.87 -16.05 19.17
N ALA A 2 -36.79 -15.41 18.74
CA ALA A 2 -36.60 -13.97 18.91
C ALA A 2 -37.45 -13.24 17.84
N ASN A 3 -38.46 -12.51 18.25
CA ASN A 3 -39.22 -11.63 17.36
C ASN A 3 -38.34 -10.44 16.98
N VAL A 4 -37.80 -10.45 15.77
CA VAL A 4 -37.11 -9.31 15.19
C VAL A 4 -38.15 -8.35 14.63
N VAL A 5 -38.26 -7.16 15.24
CA VAL A 5 -39.10 -6.07 14.74
C VAL A 5 -38.25 -5.16 13.89
N THR A 6 -38.53 -5.09 12.59
CA THR A 6 -37.89 -4.13 11.69
C THR A 6 -38.59 -2.78 11.85
N VAL A 7 -37.81 -1.76 12.27
CA VAL A 7 -38.30 -0.38 12.37
C VAL A 7 -37.72 0.44 11.23
N GLU A 8 -38.56 0.97 10.36
CA GLU A 8 -38.16 1.91 9.30
C GLU A 8 -38.13 3.32 9.87
N LYS A 9 -36.94 3.99 9.77
CA LYS A 9 -36.76 5.36 10.21
C LYS A 9 -36.30 6.23 9.05
N THR A 10 -37.12 7.16 8.63
CA THR A 10 -36.80 8.15 7.62
C THR A 10 -36.08 9.33 8.27
N MET A 11 -34.86 9.64 7.82
CA MET A 11 -34.09 10.82 8.23
C MET A 11 -34.04 11.83 7.09
N ARG A 12 -34.28 13.09 7.39
CA ARG A 12 -34.18 14.21 6.45
C ARG A 12 -33.07 15.14 6.92
N THR A 13 -32.19 15.54 5.98
CA THR A 13 -31.18 16.57 6.20
C THR A 13 -31.71 17.92 5.70
N GLN A 14 -31.08 19.00 6.15
CA GLN A 14 -31.38 20.34 5.61
C GLN A 14 -30.90 20.44 4.18
N HIS A 15 -31.64 21.24 3.38
CA HIS A 15 -31.23 21.56 2.01
C HIS A 15 -29.96 22.44 2.02
N VAL A 16 -28.96 22.03 1.23
CA VAL A 16 -27.74 22.81 1.01
C VAL A 16 -27.79 23.41 -0.39
N HIS A 17 -27.70 24.73 -0.49
CA HIS A 17 -27.59 25.42 -1.78
C HIS A 17 -26.16 25.42 -2.24
N ILE A 18 -25.91 24.90 -3.45
CA ILE A 18 -24.60 24.89 -4.09
C ILE A 18 -24.65 25.78 -5.33
N THR A 19 -23.77 26.78 -5.41
CA THR A 19 -23.62 27.59 -6.58
C THR A 19 -22.51 27.05 -7.47
N VAL A 20 -22.87 26.59 -8.67
CA VAL A 20 -21.88 26.10 -9.66
C VAL A 20 -21.52 27.27 -10.58
N ARG A 21 -20.22 27.52 -10.73
CA ARG A 21 -19.70 28.54 -11.67
C ARG A 21 -19.05 27.82 -12.84
N GLN A 22 -19.30 28.36 -14.04
CA GLN A 22 -18.63 27.89 -15.25
C GLN A 22 -17.15 28.29 -15.21
N LEU A 23 -16.27 27.41 -15.70
CA LEU A 23 -14.85 27.72 -15.87
C LEU A 23 -14.67 28.79 -16.95
N PRO A 24 -13.66 29.68 -16.81
CA PRO A 24 -13.49 30.81 -17.75
C PRO A 24 -13.12 30.33 -19.15
N SER A 25 -13.49 31.16 -20.13
CA SER A 25 -13.06 31.03 -21.52
C SER A 25 -11.75 31.83 -21.74
N PRO A 26 -10.82 31.39 -22.61
CA PRO A 26 -10.87 30.14 -23.39
C PRO A 26 -10.77 28.92 -22.49
N GLY A 27 -11.37 27.80 -22.91
CA GLY A 27 -11.47 26.56 -22.14
C GLY A 27 -10.13 25.99 -21.64
N PRO A 28 -10.16 24.84 -21.02
CA PRO A 28 -8.97 24.24 -20.40
C PRO A 28 -7.84 24.01 -21.40
N PRO A 29 -6.56 24.29 -21.04
CA PRO A 29 -5.42 23.98 -21.89
C PRO A 29 -5.33 22.47 -22.20
N VAL A 30 -4.60 22.15 -23.27
CA VAL A 30 -4.15 20.78 -23.52
C VAL A 30 -3.44 20.26 -22.26
N HIS A 31 -3.63 19.02 -21.88
CA HIS A 31 -3.14 18.40 -20.61
C HIS A 31 -3.91 18.82 -19.33
N SER A 32 -5.06 19.45 -19.46
CA SER A 32 -5.96 19.66 -18.33
C SER A 32 -6.83 18.42 -18.13
N ALA A 33 -6.58 17.68 -17.07
CA ALA A 33 -7.39 16.53 -16.67
C ALA A 33 -8.63 16.92 -15.85
N GLY A 34 -9.19 18.11 -16.06
CA GLY A 34 -10.30 18.63 -15.24
C GLY A 34 -9.88 18.99 -13.81
N ALA A 35 -8.61 19.22 -13.58
CA ALA A 35 -8.08 19.56 -12.27
C ALA A 35 -8.48 20.97 -11.85
N VAL A 36 -9.08 21.09 -10.67
CA VAL A 36 -9.48 22.36 -10.03
C VAL A 36 -8.93 22.40 -8.62
N GLY A 37 -8.11 23.41 -8.32
CA GLY A 37 -7.47 23.52 -7.02
C GLY A 37 -6.12 24.21 -7.05
N ARG A 38 -5.31 23.95 -6.03
CA ARG A 38 -3.91 24.39 -5.94
C ARG A 38 -3.03 23.19 -5.81
N PHE A 39 -2.13 23.02 -6.77
CA PHE A 39 -1.32 21.81 -6.86
C PHE A 39 0.15 22.16 -7.05
N THR A 40 0.98 21.21 -6.62
CA THR A 40 2.40 21.10 -6.93
C THR A 40 2.65 19.74 -7.55
N ILE A 41 3.69 19.63 -8.37
CA ILE A 41 4.08 18.37 -8.99
C ILE A 41 5.54 18.07 -8.75
N ALA A 42 5.86 16.79 -8.68
CA ALA A 42 7.23 16.28 -8.65
C ALA A 42 7.31 14.99 -9.45
N SER A 43 8.48 14.70 -10.01
CA SER A 43 8.81 13.39 -10.59
C SER A 43 10.02 12.81 -9.88
N LYS A 44 10.01 11.49 -9.70
CA LYS A 44 11.10 10.76 -9.08
C LYS A 44 11.27 9.42 -9.79
N VAL A 45 12.50 9.05 -10.10
CA VAL A 45 12.84 7.71 -10.56
C VAL A 45 13.40 6.89 -9.41
N SER A 46 13.04 5.61 -9.35
CA SER A 46 13.49 4.72 -8.27
C SER A 46 15.00 4.51 -8.26
N GLN A 47 15.59 4.41 -9.46
CA GLN A 47 17.02 4.17 -9.67
C GLN A 47 17.46 4.86 -10.95
N HIS A 48 18.62 5.53 -10.92
CA HIS A 48 19.20 6.19 -12.10
C HIS A 48 20.05 5.23 -12.96
N ARG A 49 20.36 4.04 -12.42
CA ARG A 49 21.11 3.00 -13.13
C ARG A 49 20.36 1.68 -12.96
N LEU A 50 20.08 1.03 -14.07
CA LEU A 50 19.35 -0.24 -14.15
C LEU A 50 20.20 -1.24 -14.95
N ALA A 51 20.09 -2.50 -14.64
CA ALA A 51 20.59 -3.55 -15.50
C ALA A 51 19.61 -3.74 -16.70
N LYS A 52 20.10 -4.35 -17.77
CA LYS A 52 19.25 -4.79 -18.89
C LYS A 52 18.09 -5.65 -18.36
N ASN A 53 16.87 -5.37 -18.83
CA ASN A 53 15.61 -6.02 -18.40
C ASN A 53 15.25 -5.82 -16.92
N GLU A 54 15.97 -4.98 -16.18
CA GLU A 54 15.58 -4.62 -14.83
C GLU A 54 14.46 -3.58 -14.85
N PRO A 55 13.36 -3.79 -14.10
CA PRO A 55 12.28 -2.83 -14.05
C PRO A 55 12.65 -1.58 -13.24
N GLY A 56 12.45 -0.41 -13.86
CA GLY A 56 12.48 0.89 -13.20
C GLY A 56 11.06 1.37 -12.87
N ILE A 57 10.96 2.35 -11.97
CA ILE A 57 9.72 3.02 -11.62
C ILE A 57 9.92 4.53 -11.73
N LEU A 58 9.06 5.16 -12.54
CA LEU A 58 8.88 6.62 -12.54
C LEU A 58 7.64 6.96 -11.72
N GLU A 59 7.82 7.71 -10.66
CA GLU A 59 6.72 8.23 -9.85
C GLU A 59 6.44 9.67 -10.24
N LEU A 60 5.17 9.97 -10.54
CA LEU A 60 4.65 11.32 -10.68
C LEU A 60 3.77 11.62 -9.48
N VAL A 61 4.14 12.64 -8.74
CA VAL A 61 3.49 13.02 -7.49
C VAL A 61 2.79 14.35 -7.69
N ILE A 62 1.46 14.38 -7.49
CA ILE A 62 0.65 15.58 -7.48
C ILE A 62 0.16 15.79 -6.06
N SER A 63 0.56 16.90 -5.45
CA SER A 63 0.19 17.25 -4.07
C SER A 63 -0.57 18.58 -4.05
N GLY A 64 -1.52 18.70 -3.13
CA GLY A 64 -2.22 19.97 -3.00
C GLY A 64 -3.62 19.87 -2.42
N LYS A 65 -4.45 20.85 -2.79
CA LYS A 65 -5.84 20.99 -2.36
C LYS A 65 -6.74 21.11 -3.58
N GLY A 66 -7.78 20.28 -3.66
CA GLY A 66 -8.72 20.30 -4.79
C GLY A 66 -9.28 18.91 -5.10
N ASN A 67 -9.70 18.69 -6.34
CA ASN A 67 -10.35 17.45 -6.77
C ASN A 67 -9.37 16.31 -7.10
N LEU A 68 -8.42 16.02 -6.20
CA LEU A 68 -7.34 15.03 -6.41
C LEU A 68 -7.83 13.66 -6.89
N THR A 69 -8.96 13.16 -6.38
CA THR A 69 -9.51 11.85 -6.73
C THR A 69 -9.97 11.74 -8.19
N GLN A 70 -10.22 12.86 -8.84
CA GLN A 70 -10.68 12.88 -10.24
C GLN A 70 -9.53 12.95 -11.24
N LEU A 71 -8.29 13.14 -10.77
CA LEU A 71 -7.12 13.20 -11.64
C LEU A 71 -6.85 11.83 -12.26
N THR A 72 -6.71 11.80 -13.57
CA THR A 72 -6.32 10.62 -14.32
C THR A 72 -4.82 10.60 -14.58
N ALA A 73 -4.26 9.41 -14.75
CA ALA A 73 -2.85 9.26 -15.08
C ALA A 73 -2.57 9.90 -16.45
N PRO A 74 -1.56 10.78 -16.57
CA PRO A 74 -1.19 11.37 -17.82
C PRO A 74 -0.56 10.34 -18.77
N ARG A 75 -0.79 10.52 -20.06
CA ARG A 75 -0.04 9.78 -21.07
C ARG A 75 1.35 10.38 -21.19
N LEU A 76 2.36 9.54 -21.09
CA LEU A 76 3.75 9.92 -21.22
C LEU A 76 4.31 9.40 -22.55
N GLU A 77 5.09 10.22 -23.25
CA GLU A 77 5.82 9.83 -24.44
C GLU A 77 7.19 9.27 -24.04
N TRP A 78 7.33 7.97 -24.12
CA TRP A 78 8.54 7.28 -23.75
C TRP A 78 9.55 7.25 -24.90
N PRO A 79 10.85 7.37 -24.63
CA PRO A 79 11.85 7.26 -25.67
C PRO A 79 11.89 5.82 -26.27
N SER A 80 12.31 5.73 -27.53
CA SER A 80 12.52 4.43 -28.18
C SER A 80 13.50 3.58 -27.40
N GLY A 81 13.18 2.29 -27.21
CA GLY A 81 13.98 1.37 -26.39
C GLY A 81 13.52 1.24 -24.94
N ILE A 82 12.55 2.03 -24.51
CA ILE A 82 11.86 1.83 -23.23
C ILE A 82 10.45 1.31 -23.50
N GLU A 83 10.10 0.21 -22.86
CA GLU A 83 8.75 -0.33 -22.79
C GLU A 83 8.16 0.05 -21.43
N ALA A 84 7.05 0.76 -21.45
CA ALA A 84 6.36 1.21 -20.24
C ALA A 84 4.99 0.54 -20.11
N PHE A 85 4.61 0.27 -18.86
CA PHE A 85 3.36 -0.37 -18.51
C PHE A 85 2.34 0.66 -17.99
N GLU A 86 1.07 0.25 -17.96
CA GLU A 86 0.00 1.06 -17.41
C GLU A 86 0.31 1.49 -15.96
N PRO A 87 0.10 2.78 -15.65
CA PRO A 87 0.41 3.31 -14.34
C PRO A 87 -0.58 2.85 -13.27
N VAL A 88 -0.06 2.70 -12.06
CA VAL A 88 -0.88 2.46 -10.86
C VAL A 88 -0.99 3.75 -10.06
N ALA A 89 -2.22 4.12 -9.72
CA ALA A 89 -2.48 5.27 -8.85
C ALA A 89 -2.49 4.86 -7.37
N ALA A 90 -1.92 5.71 -6.52
CA ALA A 90 -1.97 5.58 -5.07
C ALA A 90 -2.28 6.94 -4.45
N ASP A 91 -3.20 6.96 -3.51
CA ASP A 91 -3.71 8.17 -2.86
C ASP A 91 -3.34 8.20 -1.38
N SER A 92 -2.94 9.39 -0.91
CA SER A 92 -2.82 9.74 0.51
C SER A 92 -3.59 11.03 0.75
N LEU A 93 -4.88 10.91 1.11
CA LEU A 93 -5.82 12.02 1.10
C LEU A 93 -6.45 12.23 2.47
N GLN A 94 -6.64 13.50 2.85
CA GLN A 94 -7.46 13.93 3.97
C GLN A 94 -8.87 14.26 3.48
N LEU A 95 -9.76 13.26 3.50
CA LEU A 95 -11.11 13.37 2.97
C LEU A 95 -12.01 14.30 3.79
N SER A 96 -11.70 14.49 5.08
CA SER A 96 -12.43 15.40 5.97
C SER A 96 -12.09 16.88 5.77
N ALA A 97 -11.02 17.19 5.03
CA ALA A 97 -10.64 18.56 4.73
C ALA A 97 -11.53 19.14 3.61
N SER A 98 -11.92 20.43 3.77
CA SER A 98 -12.65 21.17 2.73
C SER A 98 -11.89 22.45 2.34
N PRO A 99 -11.34 22.54 1.12
CA PRO A 99 -11.31 21.52 0.09
C PRO A 99 -10.42 20.33 0.46
N MET A 100 -10.70 19.14 -0.14
CA MET A 100 -9.89 17.94 0.02
C MET A 100 -8.41 18.23 -0.22
N GLN A 101 -7.53 17.70 0.59
CA GLN A 101 -6.08 17.89 0.45
C GLN A 101 -5.31 16.57 0.58
N GLY A 102 -4.13 16.54 0.00
CA GLY A 102 -3.27 15.35 0.06
C GLY A 102 -2.39 15.20 -1.16
N THR A 103 -2.12 13.95 -1.50
CA THR A 103 -1.21 13.56 -2.57
C THR A 103 -1.81 12.42 -3.37
N ARG A 104 -1.73 12.52 -4.70
CA ARG A 104 -2.00 11.43 -5.64
C ARG A 104 -0.72 11.12 -6.38
N THR A 105 -0.31 9.85 -6.36
CA THR A 105 0.94 9.37 -6.99
C THR A 105 0.61 8.40 -8.09
N PHE A 106 1.16 8.62 -9.28
CA PHE A 106 1.10 7.69 -10.41
C PHE A 106 2.45 7.02 -10.58
N ARG A 107 2.47 5.68 -10.53
CA ARG A 107 3.67 4.86 -10.66
C ARG A 107 3.69 4.18 -12.01
N TYR A 108 4.61 4.57 -12.87
CA TYR A 108 4.87 3.97 -14.17
C TYR A 108 6.03 3.00 -14.05
N ARG A 109 5.76 1.73 -14.29
CA ARG A 109 6.81 0.72 -14.42
C ARG A 109 7.32 0.74 -15.85
N PHE A 110 8.62 0.62 -16.02
CA PHE A 110 9.24 0.57 -17.34
C PHE A 110 10.43 -0.38 -17.33
N VAL A 111 10.77 -0.90 -18.51
CA VAL A 111 11.95 -1.76 -18.74
C VAL A 111 12.65 -1.32 -20.00
N SER A 112 13.94 -1.65 -20.14
CA SER A 112 14.66 -1.56 -21.40
C SER A 112 15.49 -2.84 -21.61
N SER A 113 15.37 -3.38 -22.80
CA SER A 113 16.19 -4.51 -23.26
C SER A 113 17.48 -4.08 -23.94
N THR A 114 17.64 -2.77 -24.16
CA THR A 114 18.81 -2.21 -24.87
C THR A 114 19.61 -1.33 -23.92
N PRO A 115 20.92 -1.57 -23.72
CA PRO A 115 21.77 -0.70 -22.95
C PRO A 115 21.85 0.70 -23.57
N GLY A 116 21.86 1.73 -22.73
CA GLY A 116 21.94 3.12 -23.17
C GLY A 116 21.52 4.12 -22.10
N SER A 117 21.63 5.40 -22.42
CA SER A 117 21.12 6.48 -21.59
C SER A 117 19.81 6.99 -22.16
N TYR A 118 18.77 7.01 -21.35
CA TYR A 118 17.43 7.38 -21.75
C TYR A 118 16.95 8.58 -20.96
N ALA A 119 16.51 9.63 -21.67
CA ALA A 119 15.83 10.75 -21.05
C ALA A 119 14.39 10.31 -20.68
N LEU A 120 14.02 10.47 -19.42
CA LEU A 120 12.66 10.17 -18.96
C LEU A 120 11.70 11.28 -19.40
N PRO A 121 10.43 10.97 -19.68
CA PRO A 121 9.47 11.94 -20.14
C PRO A 121 9.21 13.03 -19.08
N VAL A 122 9.09 14.26 -19.56
CA VAL A 122 8.67 15.40 -18.76
C VAL A 122 7.13 15.41 -18.72
N PHE A 123 6.60 15.54 -17.53
CA PHE A 123 5.17 15.61 -17.31
C PHE A 123 4.71 17.08 -17.23
N ALA A 124 3.75 17.47 -18.06
CA ALA A 124 3.06 18.74 -17.99
C ALA A 124 1.66 18.55 -17.38
N PHE A 125 1.34 19.33 -16.36
CA PHE A 125 0.06 19.27 -15.65
C PHE A 125 -0.61 20.65 -15.63
N SER A 126 -1.78 20.73 -16.23
CA SER A 126 -2.58 21.96 -16.26
C SER A 126 -3.80 21.84 -15.36
N PHE A 127 -4.08 22.88 -14.62
CA PHE A 127 -5.22 22.94 -13.69
C PHE A 127 -5.78 24.36 -13.60
N PHE A 128 -7.03 24.45 -13.19
CA PHE A 128 -7.65 25.74 -12.86
C PHE A 128 -7.40 26.07 -11.39
N ASP A 129 -6.81 27.22 -11.15
CA ASP A 129 -6.61 27.76 -9.80
C ASP A 129 -7.76 28.74 -9.46
N PRO A 130 -8.65 28.37 -8.52
CA PRO A 130 -9.81 29.21 -8.19
C PRO A 130 -9.44 30.51 -7.47
N ASP A 131 -8.29 30.58 -6.80
CA ASP A 131 -7.87 31.78 -6.08
C ASP A 131 -7.40 32.88 -7.07
N SER A 132 -6.65 32.49 -8.10
CA SER A 132 -6.19 33.40 -9.13
C SER A 132 -7.16 33.50 -10.31
N ASN A 133 -8.22 32.69 -10.33
CA ASN A 133 -9.20 32.57 -11.41
C ASN A 133 -8.55 32.32 -12.78
N ARG A 134 -7.51 31.50 -12.84
CA ARG A 134 -6.71 31.23 -14.05
C ARG A 134 -6.28 29.79 -14.15
N TYR A 135 -6.04 29.38 -15.39
CA TYR A 135 -5.34 28.13 -15.65
C TYR A 135 -3.84 28.30 -15.40
N LYS A 136 -3.25 27.31 -14.76
CA LYS A 136 -1.81 27.19 -14.53
C LYS A 136 -1.31 25.88 -15.09
N THR A 137 -0.09 25.88 -15.63
CA THR A 137 0.60 24.68 -16.10
C THR A 137 1.91 24.54 -15.33
N LEU A 138 2.13 23.38 -14.76
CA LEU A 138 3.37 22.98 -14.11
C LEU A 138 4.05 21.91 -14.95
N SER A 139 5.37 21.89 -14.95
CA SER A 139 6.16 20.84 -15.60
C SER A 139 7.05 20.17 -14.58
N SER A 140 7.16 18.83 -14.66
CA SER A 140 8.09 18.09 -13.82
C SER A 140 9.53 18.33 -14.24
N ALA A 141 10.48 18.04 -13.35
CA ALA A 141 11.88 18.00 -13.73
C ALA A 141 12.14 16.87 -14.74
N ALA A 142 13.06 17.09 -15.67
CA ALA A 142 13.60 16.05 -16.52
C ALA A 142 14.44 15.09 -15.69
N GLY A 143 14.39 13.81 -16.01
CA GLY A 143 15.21 12.76 -15.38
C GLY A 143 15.91 11.93 -16.46
N ASN A 144 16.98 11.26 -16.08
CA ASN A 144 17.68 10.32 -16.95
C ASN A 144 17.84 8.98 -16.22
N VAL A 145 17.83 7.91 -16.99
CA VAL A 145 18.18 6.56 -16.53
C VAL A 145 19.24 5.96 -17.45
N GLU A 146 20.25 5.34 -16.87
CA GLU A 146 21.28 4.60 -17.56
C GLU A 146 20.98 3.10 -17.45
N VAL A 147 20.87 2.42 -18.59
CA VAL A 147 20.70 0.96 -18.66
C VAL A 147 22.04 0.33 -19.03
N THR A 148 22.56 -0.51 -18.14
CA THR A 148 23.85 -1.18 -18.34
C THR A 148 23.70 -2.49 -19.13
N ARG A 149 24.81 -3.01 -19.64
CA ARG A 149 24.84 -4.31 -20.34
C ARG A 149 24.72 -5.50 -19.40
N GLU A 150 24.95 -5.29 -18.11
CA GLU A 150 24.77 -6.34 -17.12
C GLU A 150 23.29 -6.73 -17.08
N GLU A 151 23.05 -8.00 -17.31
CA GLU A 151 21.72 -8.58 -17.14
C GLU A 151 21.55 -8.84 -15.63
N LYS A 152 20.46 -8.37 -15.04
CA LYS A 152 20.13 -8.77 -13.69
C LYS A 152 19.92 -10.27 -13.70
N ALA A 153 20.82 -11.02 -13.06
CA ALA A 153 20.65 -12.44 -12.88
C ALA A 153 19.27 -12.66 -12.24
N ILE A 154 18.34 -13.15 -13.00
CA ILE A 154 17.08 -13.66 -12.44
C ILE A 154 17.53 -14.81 -11.56
N PRO A 155 17.28 -14.82 -10.24
CA PRO A 155 17.59 -15.97 -9.42
C PRO A 155 16.90 -17.15 -10.09
N SER A 156 17.71 -18.03 -10.70
CA SER A 156 17.18 -19.23 -11.32
C SER A 156 16.38 -19.95 -10.24
N ALA A 157 15.09 -20.18 -10.49
CA ALA A 157 14.21 -20.90 -9.59
C ALA A 157 14.69 -22.34 -9.28
N GLY A 158 15.84 -22.74 -9.85
CA GLY A 158 16.46 -24.04 -9.70
C GLY A 158 17.56 -24.14 -8.65
N ASP A 159 18.08 -23.04 -8.12
CA ASP A 159 19.11 -23.07 -7.05
C ASP A 159 18.58 -22.49 -5.73
N GLN A 160 17.38 -22.90 -5.36
CA GLN A 160 17.02 -22.97 -3.96
C GLN A 160 17.67 -24.23 -3.38
N THR A 161 19.00 -24.21 -3.25
CA THR A 161 19.60 -24.86 -2.09
C THR A 161 18.88 -24.19 -0.92
N VAL A 162 17.88 -24.91 -0.40
CA VAL A 162 17.25 -24.57 0.87
C VAL A 162 18.41 -24.53 1.87
N LYS A 163 19.04 -23.37 1.99
CA LYS A 163 19.91 -23.08 3.10
C LYS A 163 18.99 -23.10 4.30
N ARG A 164 18.79 -24.33 4.80
CA ARG A 164 18.10 -24.58 6.05
C ARG A 164 18.75 -23.63 7.03
N ILE A 165 18.08 -22.53 7.32
CA ILE A 165 18.48 -21.63 8.39
C ILE A 165 18.22 -22.45 9.63
N GLU A 166 19.20 -23.27 10.02
CA GLU A 166 19.27 -23.82 11.36
C GLU A 166 19.50 -22.60 12.25
N LYS A 167 18.39 -22.00 12.69
CA LYS A 167 18.46 -21.06 13.80
C LYS A 167 19.19 -21.80 14.91
N PRO A 168 20.32 -21.30 15.41
CA PRO A 168 20.97 -21.93 16.54
C PRO A 168 19.94 -21.98 17.66
N VAL A 169 19.51 -23.20 18.01
CA VAL A 169 18.54 -23.38 19.08
C VAL A 169 19.27 -22.93 20.33
N ASN A 170 18.90 -21.77 20.83
CA ASN A 170 19.51 -21.23 22.04
C ASN A 170 19.29 -22.29 23.18
N PRO A 171 20.34 -22.87 23.77
CA PRO A 171 20.17 -23.90 24.77
C PRO A 171 19.27 -23.45 25.92
N ALA A 172 19.20 -22.16 26.21
CA ALA A 172 18.28 -21.58 27.19
C ALA A 172 16.80 -21.84 26.86
N THR A 173 16.40 -21.88 25.58
CA THR A 173 15.00 -22.17 25.20
C THR A 173 14.66 -23.66 25.40
N LEU A 174 15.63 -24.56 25.26
CA LEU A 174 15.44 -25.99 25.56
C LEU A 174 15.28 -26.23 27.07
N TYR A 175 16.05 -25.54 27.90
CA TYR A 175 15.90 -25.64 29.36
C TYR A 175 14.55 -25.06 29.83
N LEU A 176 14.10 -23.94 29.28
CA LEU A 176 12.80 -23.37 29.62
C LEU A 176 11.63 -24.29 29.23
N SER A 177 11.70 -24.93 28.07
CA SER A 177 10.66 -25.89 27.66
C SER A 177 10.64 -27.15 28.53
N ALA A 178 11.81 -27.64 28.94
CA ALA A 178 11.92 -28.79 29.86
C ALA A 178 11.33 -28.44 31.24
N ILE A 179 11.60 -27.26 31.78
CA ILE A 179 11.04 -26.82 33.06
C ILE A 179 9.51 -26.71 32.99
N VAL A 180 8.95 -26.14 31.92
CA VAL A 180 7.49 -26.04 31.71
C VAL A 180 6.86 -27.45 31.67
N LEU A 181 7.48 -28.41 30.98
CA LEU A 181 6.97 -29.79 30.93
C LEU A 181 7.02 -30.47 32.30
N LEU A 182 8.07 -30.24 33.11
CA LEU A 182 8.15 -30.77 34.47
C LEU A 182 7.09 -30.17 35.40
N VAL A 183 6.81 -28.87 35.29
CA VAL A 183 5.75 -28.22 36.06
C VAL A 183 4.38 -28.79 35.69
N ILE A 184 4.11 -28.94 34.40
CA ILE A 184 2.85 -29.54 33.92
C ILE A 184 2.71 -31.00 34.42
N ALA A 185 3.77 -31.80 34.34
CA ALA A 185 3.75 -33.16 34.83
C ALA A 185 3.53 -33.21 36.37
N GLY A 186 4.14 -32.28 37.11
CA GLY A 186 3.92 -32.13 38.56
C GLY A 186 2.47 -31.81 38.91
N VAL A 187 1.85 -30.84 38.19
CA VAL A 187 0.43 -30.48 38.39
C VAL A 187 -0.48 -31.68 38.08
N ILE A 188 -0.23 -32.39 36.97
CA ILE A 188 -1.01 -33.60 36.60
C ILE A 188 -0.84 -34.68 37.67
N TYR A 189 0.38 -34.88 38.20
CA TYR A 189 0.65 -35.87 39.24
C TYR A 189 -0.10 -35.55 40.54
N THR A 190 -0.06 -34.31 41.02
CA THR A 190 -0.80 -33.85 42.23
C THR A 190 -2.31 -34.01 42.03
N TRP A 191 -2.85 -33.55 40.91
CA TRP A 191 -4.27 -33.70 40.61
C TRP A 191 -4.73 -35.17 40.57
N ARG A 192 -3.91 -36.05 39.99
CA ARG A 192 -4.20 -37.48 39.90
C ARG A 192 -4.04 -38.18 41.23
N SER A 193 -3.14 -37.70 42.13
CA SER A 193 -2.97 -38.24 43.48
C SER A 193 -4.15 -37.90 44.38
N GLU A 194 -4.70 -36.70 44.28
CA GLU A 194 -5.88 -36.27 45.04
C GLU A 194 -7.14 -37.00 44.59
N THR A 195 -7.33 -37.20 43.30
CA THR A 195 -8.49 -37.99 42.79
C THR A 195 -8.41 -39.45 43.22
N ARG A 196 -7.22 -40.02 43.40
CA ARG A 196 -7.03 -41.38 43.96
C ARG A 196 -7.33 -41.45 45.44
N LYS A 197 -6.97 -40.43 46.22
CA LYS A 197 -7.32 -40.33 47.65
C LYS A 197 -8.82 -40.17 47.85
N ALA A 198 -9.47 -39.36 47.08
CA ALA A 198 -10.94 -39.16 47.13
C ALA A 198 -11.71 -40.43 46.78
N LYS A 199 -11.25 -41.24 45.78
CA LYS A 199 -11.87 -42.53 45.46
C LYS A 199 -11.68 -43.59 46.57
N LYS A 200 -10.58 -43.55 47.33
CA LYS A 200 -10.31 -44.49 48.42
C LYS A 200 -11.11 -44.20 49.68
N ALA A 201 -11.51 -42.92 49.88
CA ALA A 201 -12.36 -42.47 50.98
C ALA A 201 -13.88 -42.75 50.77
N ALA A 202 -14.29 -43.07 49.54
CA ALA A 202 -15.69 -43.27 49.18
C ALA A 202 -16.17 -44.75 49.21
N ILE A 203 -15.36 -45.66 49.73
CA ILE A 203 -15.80 -47.07 49.92
C ILE A 203 -16.50 -47.15 51.25
N PRO A 204 -17.82 -47.43 51.29
CA PRO A 204 -18.56 -47.60 52.56
C PRO A 204 -18.10 -48.87 53.27
N PRO A 205 -18.10 -48.92 54.63
CA PRO A 205 -17.75 -50.09 55.39
C PRO A 205 -18.73 -51.24 55.15
N PRO A 206 -18.27 -52.48 55.22
CA PRO A 206 -19.17 -53.63 55.06
C PRO A 206 -20.21 -53.69 56.17
N PRO A 207 -21.42 -54.25 55.92
CA PRO A 207 -22.48 -54.35 56.93
C PRO A 207 -22.06 -55.25 58.06
N PRO A 208 -22.51 -54.97 59.31
CA PRO A 208 -22.23 -55.82 60.47
C PRO A 208 -22.88 -57.17 60.35
N PRO A 209 -22.36 -58.23 61.12
CA PRO A 209 -22.83 -59.65 61.03
C PRO A 209 -24.27 -59.85 61.51
#